data_96138f4114f66ea532ceaf3764a455c3
#
_entry.id   96138f4114f66ea532ceaf3764a455c3
#
_cell.length_a   1.000
_cell.length_b   1.000
_cell.length_c   1.000
_cell.angle_alpha   90.00
_cell.angle_beta   90.00
_cell.angle_gamma   90.00
#
_symmetry.space_group_name_H-M   'P 1'
#
loop_
_entity.id
_entity.type
_entity.pdbx_description
1 polymer ?
#
loop_
_entity_poly.entity_id
_entity_poly.type
_entity_poly.pdbx_seq_one_letter_code
_entity_poly.pdbx_strand_id
1 'polypeptide(L)'
;EFHQFSLFGDEEPVDLEADSCKIYNHRSSNSLLFADIKEGKSNMKFDFVIGNPPYQDNTFGDNETYAPPIYHLFMDAAFTASDKVELITPARFLFNAGSTPKSWNAERLTDNHFKILYFEQDSTKVFKNTVITGGLAISYRDANADYKAIKVFTQFSQLNSILHKAINEHNFQSLEPLVVSRTAYRLTEKMHEEHPEAIEQLSKGHAYDMSSNI
;
A
#
# COMPACT_ATOMS: atom_id res chain seq x y z
N GLU A 1 -10.43 -4.27 15.52
CA GLU A 1 -11.78 -4.85 15.75
C GLU A 1 -12.44 -5.08 14.41
N PHE A 2 -12.71 -6.33 14.06
CA PHE A 2 -13.46 -6.66 12.84
C PHE A 2 -14.90 -6.91 13.25
N HIS A 3 -15.80 -6.03 12.84
CA HIS A 3 -17.24 -6.26 13.00
C HIS A 3 -17.73 -7.18 11.89
N GLN A 4 -18.12 -8.38 12.22
CA GLN A 4 -18.82 -9.28 11.31
C GLN A 4 -20.32 -9.01 11.39
N PHE A 5 -20.89 -8.48 10.31
CA PHE A 5 -22.35 -8.35 10.23
C PHE A 5 -22.96 -9.75 10.04
N SER A 6 -23.83 -10.14 10.97
CA SER A 6 -24.67 -11.33 10.79
C SER A 6 -25.77 -11.04 9.76
N LEU A 7 -25.88 -11.91 8.75
CA LEU A 7 -26.97 -11.86 7.75
C LEU A 7 -28.31 -12.37 8.28
N PHE A 8 -28.35 -12.87 9.50
CA PHE A 8 -29.53 -13.53 10.09
C PHE A 8 -29.69 -13.18 11.56
N GLY A 9 -30.32 -12.02 11.86
CA GLY A 9 -30.86 -11.70 13.18
C GLY A 9 -29.96 -10.90 14.11
N ASP A 10 -30.57 -10.29 15.11
CA ASP A 10 -30.05 -9.37 16.13
C ASP A 10 -29.13 -10.07 17.17
N GLU A 11 -28.11 -10.80 16.72
CA GLU A 11 -27.06 -11.26 17.62
C GLU A 11 -26.02 -10.15 17.76
N GLU A 12 -25.68 -9.82 19.01
CA GLU A 12 -24.61 -8.86 19.33
C GLU A 12 -23.33 -9.24 18.57
N PRO A 13 -22.59 -8.26 18.01
CA PRO A 13 -21.37 -8.55 17.28
C PRO A 13 -20.38 -9.28 18.19
N VAL A 14 -20.06 -10.51 17.85
CA VAL A 14 -18.98 -11.25 18.51
C VAL A 14 -17.67 -10.57 18.14
N ASP A 15 -17.04 -9.96 19.12
CA ASP A 15 -15.71 -9.36 19.00
C ASP A 15 -14.69 -10.51 18.81
N LEU A 16 -14.46 -10.89 17.54
CA LEU A 16 -13.44 -11.88 17.19
C LEU A 16 -12.10 -11.16 17.21
N GLU A 17 -11.44 -11.17 18.34
CA GLU A 17 -10.04 -10.78 18.41
C GLU A 17 -9.25 -11.61 17.39
N ALA A 18 -8.52 -10.94 16.51
CA ALA A 18 -7.71 -11.59 15.46
C ALA A 18 -6.73 -12.62 16.06
N ASP A 19 -6.38 -12.46 17.32
CA ASP A 19 -5.52 -13.34 18.10
C ASP A 19 -6.16 -14.70 18.42
N SER A 20 -7.47 -14.84 18.28
CA SER A 20 -8.20 -16.09 18.53
C SER A 20 -8.29 -17.02 17.32
N CYS A 21 -7.83 -16.59 16.12
CA CYS A 21 -7.88 -17.38 14.90
C CYS A 21 -7.01 -18.64 15.05
N LYS A 22 -7.66 -19.83 14.97
CA LYS A 22 -7.00 -21.13 15.08
C LYS A 22 -6.92 -21.82 13.73
N ILE A 23 -5.74 -22.34 13.43
CA ILE A 23 -5.49 -23.19 12.28
C ILE A 23 -5.48 -24.64 12.76
N TYR A 24 -6.35 -25.47 12.20
CA TYR A 24 -6.44 -26.89 12.56
C TYR A 24 -5.71 -27.75 11.52
N ASN A 25 -4.81 -28.60 12.00
CA ASN A 25 -4.21 -29.63 11.18
C ASN A 25 -5.08 -30.89 11.22
N HIS A 26 -5.81 -31.16 10.14
CA HIS A 26 -6.70 -32.35 10.06
C HIS A 26 -5.99 -33.67 10.17
N ARG A 27 -4.67 -33.75 9.92
CA ARG A 27 -3.89 -34.98 9.99
C ARG A 27 -3.36 -35.28 11.40
N SER A 28 -3.08 -34.27 12.20
CA SER A 28 -2.45 -34.43 13.52
C SER A 28 -3.37 -34.06 14.68
N SER A 29 -4.59 -33.60 14.41
CA SER A 29 -5.55 -33.09 15.41
C SER A 29 -5.01 -31.95 16.28
N ASN A 30 -3.89 -31.35 15.89
CA ASN A 30 -3.31 -30.20 16.57
C ASN A 30 -3.87 -28.89 16.01
N SER A 31 -4.02 -27.91 16.88
CA SER A 31 -4.34 -26.54 16.50
C SER A 31 -3.19 -25.61 16.82
N LEU A 32 -3.04 -24.57 16.01
CA LEU A 32 -2.06 -23.52 16.16
C LEU A 32 -2.77 -22.18 16.10
N LEU A 33 -2.36 -21.22 16.89
CA LEU A 33 -2.85 -19.84 16.77
C LEU A 33 -2.20 -19.17 15.56
N PHE A 34 -2.99 -18.45 14.75
CA PHE A 34 -2.45 -17.68 13.63
C PHE A 34 -1.49 -16.58 14.11
N ALA A 35 -1.73 -16.03 15.30
CA ALA A 35 -0.85 -15.08 15.96
C ALA A 35 0.57 -15.64 16.12
N ASP A 36 0.73 -16.91 16.47
CA ASP A 36 2.05 -17.54 16.63
C ASP A 36 2.83 -17.62 15.32
N ILE A 37 2.14 -17.78 14.19
CA ILE A 37 2.77 -17.74 12.85
C ILE A 37 3.18 -16.30 12.51
N LYS A 38 2.27 -15.34 12.72
CA LYS A 38 2.49 -13.91 12.44
C LYS A 38 3.67 -13.35 13.24
N GLU A 39 3.81 -13.78 14.49
CA GLU A 39 4.88 -13.33 15.38
C GLU A 39 6.19 -14.15 15.23
N GLY A 40 6.21 -15.12 14.31
CA GLY A 40 7.39 -15.97 14.11
C GLY A 40 7.68 -16.94 15.25
N LYS A 41 6.72 -17.14 16.18
CA LYS A 41 6.82 -18.09 17.29
C LYS A 41 6.64 -19.54 16.86
N SER A 42 6.05 -19.75 15.69
CA SER A 42 5.86 -21.06 15.09
C SER A 42 6.77 -21.26 13.88
N ASN A 43 7.37 -22.43 13.77
CA ASN A 43 8.13 -22.83 12.58
C ASN A 43 7.23 -23.26 11.41
N MET A 44 5.90 -23.24 11.59
CA MET A 44 4.97 -23.57 10.53
C MET A 44 4.90 -22.42 9.52
N LYS A 45 5.06 -22.75 8.25
CA LYS A 45 4.81 -21.84 7.12
C LYS A 45 3.82 -22.49 6.17
N PHE A 46 3.08 -21.68 5.45
CA PHE A 46 2.28 -22.12 4.32
C PHE A 46 3.17 -22.27 3.08
N ASP A 47 2.83 -23.19 2.18
CA ASP A 47 3.53 -23.33 0.90
C ASP A 47 3.33 -22.07 0.03
N PHE A 48 2.12 -21.49 0.07
CA PHE A 48 1.73 -20.30 -0.66
C PHE A 48 0.73 -19.46 0.13
N VAL A 49 0.81 -18.16 -0.04
CA VAL A 49 -0.25 -17.21 0.32
C VAL A 49 -0.68 -16.48 -0.95
N ILE A 50 -1.98 -16.56 -1.26
CA ILE A 50 -2.59 -15.85 -2.40
C ILE A 50 -3.80 -15.10 -1.86
N GLY A 51 -3.95 -13.83 -2.24
CA GLY A 51 -5.09 -13.09 -1.74
C GLY A 51 -5.27 -11.66 -2.27
N ASN A 52 -6.39 -11.13 -1.87
CA ASN A 52 -6.75 -9.73 -2.02
C ASN A 52 -7.05 -9.18 -0.62
N PRO A 53 -6.04 -8.62 0.08
CA PRO A 53 -6.22 -8.13 1.44
C PRO A 53 -7.09 -6.87 1.46
N PRO A 54 -7.66 -6.50 2.62
CA PRO A 54 -8.28 -5.21 2.81
C PRO A 54 -7.29 -4.08 2.49
N TYR A 55 -7.75 -3.05 1.74
CA TYR A 55 -6.87 -1.96 1.30
C TYR A 55 -6.75 -0.84 2.30
N GLN A 56 -7.83 -0.57 3.00
CA GLN A 56 -7.96 0.54 3.93
C GLN A 56 -8.66 0.07 5.20
N ASP A 57 -8.36 0.72 6.29
CA ASP A 57 -9.08 0.54 7.55
C ASP A 57 -10.45 1.23 7.50
N ASN A 58 -11.29 0.95 8.48
CA ASN A 58 -12.52 1.70 8.67
C ASN A 58 -12.18 3.13 9.09
N THR A 59 -13.02 4.08 8.68
CA THR A 59 -12.93 5.45 9.19
C THR A 59 -13.41 5.48 10.63
N PHE A 60 -12.50 5.79 11.56
CA PHE A 60 -12.83 5.99 12.96
C PHE A 60 -12.69 7.46 13.34
N GLY A 61 -13.67 7.98 14.11
CA GLY A 61 -13.62 9.33 14.66
C GLY A 61 -14.19 10.42 13.76
N ASP A 62 -13.90 11.67 14.09
CA ASP A 62 -14.47 12.87 13.45
C ASP A 62 -14.08 13.06 11.98
N ASN A 63 -13.20 12.22 11.43
CA ASN A 63 -12.70 12.31 10.07
C ASN A 63 -13.28 11.22 9.18
N GLU A 64 -14.57 11.34 8.83
CA GLU A 64 -15.30 10.38 7.99
C GLU A 64 -14.76 10.20 6.57
N THR A 65 -13.77 11.01 6.17
CA THR A 65 -13.27 11.07 4.78
C THR A 65 -11.93 10.39 4.57
N TYR A 66 -11.19 10.05 5.62
CA TYR A 66 -9.86 9.45 5.52
C TYR A 66 -9.78 8.08 6.16
N ALA A 67 -9.54 7.06 5.36
CA ALA A 67 -9.25 5.70 5.77
C ALA A 67 -7.76 5.40 5.51
N PRO A 68 -6.95 5.13 6.55
CA PRO A 68 -5.54 4.82 6.37
C PRO A 68 -5.35 3.49 5.63
N PRO A 69 -4.31 3.36 4.79
CA PRO A 69 -4.03 2.10 4.14
C PRO A 69 -3.53 1.06 5.15
N ILE A 70 -4.05 -0.16 5.05
CA ILE A 70 -3.63 -1.29 5.89
C ILE A 70 -3.08 -2.47 5.08
N TYR A 71 -3.21 -2.46 3.76
CA TYR A 71 -2.77 -3.57 2.90
C TYR A 71 -1.29 -3.91 3.07
N HIS A 72 -0.44 -2.94 3.37
CA HIS A 72 0.99 -3.15 3.61
C HIS A 72 1.26 -4.01 4.85
N LEU A 73 0.44 -3.89 5.90
CA LEU A 73 0.52 -4.73 7.09
C LEU A 73 0.16 -6.19 6.77
N PHE A 74 -0.84 -6.39 5.90
CA PHE A 74 -1.20 -7.72 5.40
C PHE A 74 -0.11 -8.32 4.52
N MET A 75 0.57 -7.51 3.69
CA MET A 75 1.71 -7.96 2.91
C MET A 75 2.83 -8.47 3.82
N ASP A 76 3.19 -7.71 4.86
CA ASP A 76 4.25 -8.11 5.80
C ASP A 76 3.88 -9.37 6.59
N ALA A 77 2.63 -9.47 7.05
CA ALA A 77 2.13 -10.68 7.71
C ALA A 77 2.18 -11.90 6.77
N ALA A 78 1.79 -11.73 5.49
CA ALA A 78 1.85 -12.78 4.49
C ALA A 78 3.30 -13.23 4.22
N PHE A 79 4.27 -12.31 4.15
CA PHE A 79 5.68 -12.62 3.97
C PHE A 79 6.30 -13.35 5.15
N THR A 80 5.75 -13.17 6.34
CA THR A 80 6.13 -13.95 7.52
C THR A 80 5.54 -15.36 7.46
N ALA A 81 4.29 -15.48 7.00
CA ALA A 81 3.54 -16.74 6.99
C ALA A 81 3.96 -17.70 5.85
N SER A 82 4.57 -17.21 4.77
CA SER A 82 4.98 -18.02 3.62
C SER A 82 6.19 -17.42 2.91
N ASP A 83 7.00 -18.30 2.33
CA ASP A 83 8.10 -17.92 1.45
C ASP A 83 7.60 -17.46 0.06
N LYS A 84 6.39 -17.90 -0.34
CA LYS A 84 5.80 -17.58 -1.65
C LYS A 84 4.45 -16.89 -1.48
N VAL A 85 4.39 -15.64 -1.88
CA VAL A 85 3.22 -14.79 -1.65
C VAL A 85 2.84 -14.06 -2.93
N GLU A 86 1.57 -14.17 -3.32
CA GLU A 86 0.99 -13.43 -4.43
C GLU A 86 -0.22 -12.63 -3.95
N LEU A 87 -0.17 -11.32 -4.07
CA LEU A 87 -1.22 -10.43 -3.59
C LEU A 87 -1.60 -9.40 -4.64
N ILE A 88 -2.93 -9.11 -4.71
CA ILE A 88 -3.45 -7.96 -5.44
C ILE A 88 -3.64 -6.80 -4.46
N THR A 89 -2.99 -5.67 -4.72
CA THR A 89 -2.98 -4.51 -3.82
C THR A 89 -3.02 -3.20 -4.59
N PRO A 90 -3.35 -2.07 -3.92
CA PRO A 90 -3.15 -0.75 -4.51
C PRO A 90 -1.69 -0.53 -4.90
N ALA A 91 -1.45 0.06 -6.07
CA ALA A 91 -0.12 0.17 -6.66
C ALA A 91 0.64 1.46 -6.33
N ARG A 92 0.06 2.37 -5.52
CA ARG A 92 0.65 3.70 -5.24
C ARG A 92 2.04 3.63 -4.63
N PHE A 93 2.32 2.61 -3.81
CA PHE A 93 3.62 2.44 -3.18
C PHE A 93 4.75 2.26 -4.20
N LEU A 94 4.46 1.69 -5.38
CA LEU A 94 5.43 1.50 -6.46
C LEU A 94 5.99 2.83 -7.00
N PHE A 95 5.22 3.90 -6.87
CA PHE A 95 5.59 5.26 -7.28
C PHE A 95 6.01 6.12 -6.09
N ASN A 96 6.30 5.51 -4.95
CA ASN A 96 6.55 6.19 -3.68
C ASN A 96 5.48 7.22 -3.31
N ALA A 97 4.24 6.96 -3.70
CA ALA A 97 3.05 7.79 -3.50
C ALA A 97 2.08 7.12 -2.51
N GLY A 98 1.09 7.90 -2.07
CA GLY A 98 0.10 7.41 -1.11
C GLY A 98 0.54 7.55 0.34
N SER A 99 -0.25 6.96 1.24
CA SER A 99 -0.11 7.13 2.69
C SER A 99 0.57 5.94 3.37
N THR A 100 1.11 4.98 2.63
CA THR A 100 2.02 3.96 3.18
C THR A 100 3.33 4.60 3.63
N PRO A 101 3.97 4.09 4.70
CA PRO A 101 5.25 4.63 5.16
C PRO A 101 6.31 4.61 4.05
N LYS A 102 7.03 5.71 3.88
CA LYS A 102 8.06 5.84 2.83
C LYS A 102 9.20 4.83 2.99
N SER A 103 9.56 4.52 4.24
CA SER A 103 10.55 3.48 4.56
C SER A 103 10.08 2.10 4.07
N TRP A 104 8.81 1.77 4.29
CA TRP A 104 8.22 0.53 3.80
C TRP A 104 8.21 0.45 2.27
N ASN A 105 7.84 1.56 1.59
CA ASN A 105 7.88 1.61 0.13
C ASN A 105 9.30 1.35 -0.39
N ALA A 106 10.30 2.00 0.21
CA ALA A 106 11.70 1.83 -0.16
C ALA A 106 12.17 0.38 0.07
N GLU A 107 11.79 -0.22 1.19
CA GLU A 107 12.10 -1.62 1.49
C GLU A 107 11.52 -2.57 0.43
N ARG A 108 10.25 -2.40 0.05
CA ARG A 108 9.62 -3.24 -1.00
C ARG A 108 10.26 -3.04 -2.36
N LEU A 109 10.61 -1.80 -2.72
CA LEU A 109 11.25 -1.50 -4.00
C LEU A 109 12.71 -1.97 -4.09
N THR A 110 13.36 -2.19 -2.95
CA THR A 110 14.74 -2.71 -2.86
C THR A 110 14.83 -4.19 -2.53
N ASP A 111 13.71 -4.86 -2.26
CA ASP A 111 13.66 -6.31 -2.03
C ASP A 111 13.93 -7.08 -3.33
N ASN A 112 15.04 -7.82 -3.37
CA ASN A 112 15.41 -8.65 -4.52
C ASN A 112 14.48 -9.85 -4.74
N HIS A 113 13.72 -10.22 -3.74
CA HIS A 113 12.79 -11.36 -3.77
C HIS A 113 11.39 -10.97 -4.25
N PHE A 114 11.17 -9.68 -4.53
CA PHE A 114 9.88 -9.09 -4.84
C PHE A 114 9.81 -8.63 -6.30
N LYS A 115 8.70 -8.92 -6.97
CA LYS A 115 8.42 -8.46 -8.35
C LYS A 115 6.96 -8.14 -8.56
N ILE A 116 6.67 -7.38 -9.59
CA ILE A 116 5.31 -7.10 -10.06
C ILE A 116 5.02 -8.00 -11.26
N LEU A 117 3.97 -8.80 -11.15
CA LEU A 117 3.48 -9.66 -12.22
C LEU A 117 2.57 -8.90 -13.18
N TYR A 118 1.74 -8.02 -12.64
CA TYR A 118 0.78 -7.26 -13.41
C TYR A 118 0.53 -5.90 -12.77
N PHE A 119 0.33 -4.89 -13.60
CA PHE A 119 -0.06 -3.54 -13.19
C PHE A 119 -1.19 -3.05 -14.09
N GLU A 120 -2.25 -2.53 -13.50
CA GLU A 120 -3.34 -1.87 -14.21
C GLU A 120 -3.63 -0.51 -13.56
N GLN A 121 -3.45 0.55 -14.33
CA GLN A 121 -3.68 1.91 -13.87
C GLN A 121 -5.16 2.20 -13.64
N ASP A 122 -6.01 1.66 -14.52
CA ASP A 122 -7.46 1.79 -14.42
C ASP A 122 -8.04 0.59 -13.66
N SER A 123 -8.22 0.77 -12.34
CA SER A 123 -8.75 -0.29 -11.47
C SER A 123 -10.15 -0.77 -11.86
N THR A 124 -10.92 0.02 -12.60
CA THR A 124 -12.28 -0.37 -13.03
C THR A 124 -12.28 -1.53 -14.03
N LYS A 125 -11.16 -1.76 -14.72
CA LYS A 125 -10.97 -2.91 -15.59
C LYS A 125 -10.84 -4.23 -14.82
N VAL A 126 -10.38 -4.15 -13.56
CA VAL A 126 -10.21 -5.31 -12.67
C VAL A 126 -11.42 -5.46 -11.75
N PHE A 127 -11.81 -4.38 -11.08
CA PHE A 127 -12.94 -4.33 -10.17
C PHE A 127 -13.98 -3.34 -10.68
N LYS A 128 -15.07 -3.85 -11.26
CA LYS A 128 -16.16 -3.00 -11.74
C LYS A 128 -16.67 -2.08 -10.64
N ASN A 129 -16.85 -0.81 -10.96
CA ASN A 129 -17.38 0.22 -10.07
C ASN A 129 -16.47 0.58 -8.86
N THR A 130 -15.21 0.17 -8.87
CA THR A 130 -14.27 0.52 -7.80
C THR A 130 -13.09 1.33 -8.35
N VAL A 131 -13.03 2.60 -8.00
CA VAL A 131 -11.91 3.48 -8.39
C VAL A 131 -10.86 3.47 -7.30
N ILE A 132 -9.66 2.95 -7.65
CA ILE A 132 -8.50 2.92 -6.76
C ILE A 132 -7.43 3.83 -7.35
N THR A 133 -7.20 4.95 -6.68
CA THR A 133 -6.23 5.95 -7.14
C THR A 133 -4.82 5.35 -7.22
N GLY A 134 -4.20 5.47 -8.40
CA GLY A 134 -2.86 4.93 -8.66
C GLY A 134 -2.86 3.48 -9.17
N GLY A 135 -4.06 2.90 -9.37
CA GLY A 135 -4.21 1.57 -9.96
C GLY A 135 -3.96 0.41 -9.00
N LEU A 136 -3.88 -0.78 -9.59
CA LEU A 136 -3.69 -2.05 -8.91
C LEU A 136 -2.43 -2.74 -9.39
N ALA A 137 -1.79 -3.49 -8.51
CA ALA A 137 -0.69 -4.37 -8.85
C ALA A 137 -0.93 -5.78 -8.31
N ILE A 138 -0.61 -6.78 -9.11
CA ILE A 138 -0.39 -8.15 -8.65
C ILE A 138 1.10 -8.27 -8.39
N SER A 139 1.44 -8.42 -7.14
CA SER A 139 2.81 -8.59 -6.67
C SER A 139 3.09 -10.05 -6.33
N TYR A 140 4.33 -10.47 -6.52
CA TYR A 140 4.80 -11.78 -6.14
C TYR A 140 6.12 -11.68 -5.41
N ARG A 141 6.23 -12.40 -4.30
CA ARG A 141 7.46 -12.55 -3.54
C ARG A 141 7.79 -14.03 -3.38
N ASP A 142 9.05 -14.39 -3.62
CA ASP A 142 9.59 -15.72 -3.32
C ASP A 142 10.92 -15.54 -2.60
N ALA A 143 10.95 -15.88 -1.31
CA ALA A 143 12.14 -15.71 -0.45
C ALA A 143 13.36 -16.49 -0.96
N ASN A 144 13.15 -17.49 -1.84
CA ASN A 144 14.20 -18.37 -2.37
C ASN A 144 14.64 -17.98 -3.79
N ALA A 145 14.05 -16.93 -4.38
CA ALA A 145 14.37 -16.49 -5.74
C ALA A 145 14.90 -15.04 -5.75
N ASP A 146 15.86 -14.75 -6.60
CA ASP A 146 16.38 -13.40 -6.82
C ASP A 146 15.86 -12.85 -8.16
N TYR A 147 14.97 -11.86 -8.08
CA TYR A 147 14.39 -11.15 -9.23
C TYR A 147 15.11 -9.83 -9.54
N LYS A 148 16.07 -9.45 -8.71
CA LYS A 148 16.69 -8.11 -8.64
C LYS A 148 15.70 -7.04 -8.18
N ALA A 149 16.22 -6.07 -7.43
CA ALA A 149 15.42 -4.98 -6.90
C ALA A 149 14.75 -4.14 -8.01
N ILE A 150 13.49 -3.79 -7.82
CA ILE A 150 12.72 -2.93 -8.74
C ILE A 150 13.35 -1.53 -8.79
N LYS A 151 13.73 -0.98 -7.63
CA LYS A 151 14.25 0.38 -7.41
C LYS A 151 13.29 1.46 -7.88
N VAL A 152 13.16 1.63 -9.19
CA VAL A 152 12.22 2.56 -9.83
C VAL A 152 11.27 1.76 -10.69
N PHE A 153 9.98 1.81 -10.36
CA PHE A 153 8.95 1.12 -11.11
C PHE A 153 8.53 1.94 -12.33
N THR A 154 8.40 1.27 -13.46
CA THR A 154 7.77 1.82 -14.67
C THR A 154 6.70 0.85 -15.16
N GLN A 155 5.55 1.38 -15.56
CA GLN A 155 4.47 0.57 -16.12
C GLN A 155 4.77 0.03 -17.53
N PHE A 156 5.77 0.60 -18.20
CA PHE A 156 6.18 0.24 -19.56
C PHE A 156 7.49 -0.53 -19.51
N SER A 157 7.46 -1.81 -19.87
CA SER A 157 8.66 -2.67 -19.88
C SER A 157 9.80 -2.12 -20.74
N GLN A 158 9.45 -1.39 -21.81
CA GLN A 158 10.43 -0.75 -22.72
C GLN A 158 11.25 0.32 -22.01
N LEU A 159 10.65 1.03 -21.05
CA LEU A 159 11.35 2.07 -20.28
C LEU A 159 12.37 1.48 -19.29
N ASN A 160 12.19 0.25 -18.84
CA ASN A 160 13.11 -0.39 -17.89
C ASN A 160 14.55 -0.43 -18.44
N SER A 161 14.74 -0.79 -19.71
CA SER A 161 16.08 -0.84 -20.31
C SER A 161 16.71 0.54 -20.46
N ILE A 162 15.91 1.56 -20.76
CA ILE A 162 16.35 2.96 -20.86
C ILE A 162 16.75 3.47 -19.48
N LEU A 163 15.90 3.22 -18.47
CA LEU A 163 16.13 3.62 -17.09
C LEU A 163 17.43 3.01 -16.55
N HIS A 164 17.63 1.70 -16.75
CA HIS A 164 18.85 1.03 -16.32
C HIS A 164 20.11 1.59 -16.99
N LYS A 165 20.05 1.94 -18.27
CA LYS A 165 21.16 2.59 -18.97
C LYS A 165 21.44 3.96 -18.38
N ALA A 166 20.38 4.78 -18.16
CA ALA A 166 20.55 6.13 -17.62
C ALA A 166 21.13 6.14 -16.22
N ILE A 167 20.60 5.28 -15.31
CA ILE A 167 21.07 5.21 -13.91
C ILE A 167 22.52 4.70 -13.81
N ASN A 168 22.96 3.87 -14.73
CA ASN A 168 24.31 3.30 -14.71
C ASN A 168 25.36 4.20 -15.38
N GLU A 169 24.97 5.35 -15.96
CA GLU A 169 25.91 6.33 -16.49
C GLU A 169 26.75 6.94 -15.37
N HIS A 170 28.07 7.08 -15.61
CA HIS A 170 29.05 7.51 -14.60
C HIS A 170 28.73 8.86 -13.95
N ASN A 171 28.09 9.77 -14.68
CA ASN A 171 27.74 11.11 -14.22
C ASN A 171 26.24 11.28 -13.98
N PHE A 172 25.48 10.19 -13.82
CA PHE A 172 24.05 10.29 -13.57
C PHE A 172 23.77 10.99 -12.24
N GLN A 173 22.93 12.01 -12.30
CA GLN A 173 22.34 12.66 -11.13
C GLN A 173 20.83 12.68 -11.27
N SER A 174 20.14 12.15 -10.29
CA SER A 174 18.69 12.20 -10.24
C SER A 174 18.20 13.62 -9.97
N LEU A 175 17.13 14.03 -10.67
CA LEU A 175 16.40 15.26 -10.35
C LEU A 175 15.45 15.09 -9.15
N GLU A 176 15.28 13.86 -8.65
CA GLU A 176 14.37 13.55 -7.54
C GLU A 176 14.56 14.47 -6.33
N PRO A 177 15.78 14.78 -5.85
CA PRO A 177 15.97 15.69 -4.73
C PRO A 177 15.51 17.13 -4.99
N LEU A 178 15.33 17.50 -6.25
CA LEU A 178 14.84 18.83 -6.66
C LEU A 178 13.32 18.85 -6.85
N VAL A 179 12.68 17.68 -6.86
CA VAL A 179 11.22 17.56 -6.99
C VAL A 179 10.62 17.58 -5.59
N VAL A 180 10.01 18.70 -5.24
CA VAL A 180 9.36 18.89 -3.95
C VAL A 180 7.85 18.75 -4.08
N SER A 181 7.17 18.40 -2.98
CA SER A 181 5.71 18.35 -2.95
C SER A 181 5.13 19.75 -3.04
N ARG A 182 3.87 19.90 -3.47
CA ARG A 182 3.14 21.17 -3.46
C ARG A 182 3.08 21.84 -2.08
N THR A 183 3.28 21.07 -1.01
CA THR A 183 3.27 21.56 0.37
C THR A 183 4.64 22.02 0.87
N ALA A 184 5.71 21.90 0.06
CA ALA A 184 7.04 22.39 0.40
C ALA A 184 7.09 23.91 0.47
N TYR A 185 6.26 24.57 -0.36
CA TYR A 185 6.03 26.00 -0.32
C TYR A 185 4.56 26.22 -0.01
N ARG A 186 4.27 27.08 0.95
CA ARG A 186 2.92 27.37 1.38
C ARG A 186 2.63 28.86 1.30
N LEU A 187 1.37 29.18 1.03
CA LEU A 187 0.89 30.55 1.16
C LEU A 187 0.99 31.01 2.62
N THR A 188 1.23 32.28 2.84
CA THR A 188 1.38 32.88 4.18
C THR A 188 0.10 33.59 4.58
N GLU A 189 -0.05 33.89 5.88
CA GLU A 189 -1.16 34.76 6.37
C GLU A 189 -1.14 36.12 5.69
N LYS A 190 0.04 36.68 5.46
CA LYS A 190 0.19 37.98 4.76
C LYS A 190 -0.42 37.95 3.36
N MET A 191 -0.27 36.85 2.62
CA MET A 191 -0.89 36.69 1.31
C MET A 191 -2.43 36.73 1.44
N HIS A 192 -3.00 36.10 2.46
CA HIS A 192 -4.44 36.12 2.70
C HIS A 192 -4.95 37.51 3.16
N GLU A 193 -4.14 38.29 3.87
CA GLU A 193 -4.45 39.66 4.26
C GLU A 193 -4.42 40.61 3.06
N GLU A 194 -3.44 40.46 2.17
CA GLU A 194 -3.26 41.30 0.99
C GLU A 194 -4.21 40.90 -0.17
N HIS A 195 -4.60 39.61 -0.25
CA HIS A 195 -5.41 39.01 -1.31
C HIS A 195 -6.56 38.16 -0.76
N PRO A 196 -7.51 38.73 -0.01
CA PRO A 196 -8.61 37.96 0.59
C PRO A 196 -9.51 37.28 -0.44
N GLU A 197 -9.58 37.78 -1.67
CA GLU A 197 -10.32 37.21 -2.80
C GLU A 197 -9.77 35.86 -3.25
N ALA A 198 -8.50 35.56 -2.96
CA ALA A 198 -7.89 34.29 -3.31
C ALA A 198 -8.43 33.13 -2.48
N ILE A 199 -8.98 33.39 -1.30
CA ILE A 199 -9.52 32.34 -0.40
C ILE A 199 -10.68 31.58 -1.08
N GLU A 200 -11.49 32.28 -1.89
CA GLU A 200 -12.60 31.65 -2.60
C GLU A 200 -12.17 30.68 -3.69
N GLN A 201 -10.92 30.80 -4.17
CA GLN A 201 -10.33 29.94 -5.19
C GLN A 201 -9.65 28.71 -4.58
N LEU A 202 -9.42 28.70 -3.28
CA LEU A 202 -8.78 27.62 -2.56
C LEU A 202 -9.81 26.60 -2.09
N SER A 203 -9.47 25.31 -2.19
CA SER A 203 -10.36 24.26 -1.73
C SER A 203 -10.40 24.22 -0.20
N LYS A 204 -11.57 23.83 0.34
CA LYS A 204 -11.80 23.72 1.77
C LYS A 204 -10.76 22.78 2.42
N GLY A 205 -10.07 23.25 3.45
CA GLY A 205 -8.99 22.52 4.11
C GLY A 205 -7.60 22.66 3.47
N HIS A 206 -7.47 23.43 2.37
CA HIS A 206 -6.21 23.66 1.65
C HIS A 206 -5.89 25.16 1.49
N ALA A 207 -6.28 25.96 2.48
CA ALA A 207 -6.16 27.43 2.41
C ALA A 207 -4.72 27.95 2.25
N TYR A 208 -3.72 27.18 2.59
CA TYR A 208 -2.31 27.56 2.51
C TYR A 208 -1.53 26.76 1.45
N ASP A 209 -2.18 25.87 0.72
CA ASP A 209 -1.51 25.09 -0.32
C ASP A 209 -1.43 25.90 -1.62
N MET A 210 -0.26 25.90 -2.25
CA MET A 210 -0.13 26.47 -3.59
C MET A 210 -0.93 25.64 -4.59
N SER A 211 -1.76 26.32 -5.37
CA SER A 211 -2.60 25.71 -6.40
C SER A 211 -2.28 26.34 -7.76
N SER A 212 -2.48 25.57 -8.83
CA SER A 212 -2.34 26.06 -10.21
C SER A 212 -3.41 27.08 -10.61
N ASN A 213 -4.38 27.33 -9.75
CA ASN A 213 -5.48 28.27 -10.00
C ASN A 213 -5.26 29.64 -9.36
N ILE A 214 -4.10 29.85 -8.77
CA ILE A 214 -3.70 31.13 -8.14
C ILE A 214 -2.51 31.68 -8.87
#